data_a4fe0a1828b88290b835400a75e1f0f0
#
_entry.id   a4fe0a1828b88290b835400a75e1f0f0
#
_cell.length_a   1.000
_cell.length_b   1.000
_cell.length_c   1.000
_cell.angle_alpha   90.00
_cell.angle_beta   90.00
_cell.angle_gamma   90.00
#
_symmetry.space_group_name_H-M   'P 1'
#
loop_
_entity.id
_entity.type
_entity.pdbx_description
1 polymer ?
#
loop_
_entity_poly.entity_id
_entity_poly.type
_entity_poly.pdbx_seq_one_letter_code
_entity_poly.pdbx_strand_id
1 'polypeptide(L)'
;MFSASSLKQRRQELGMTQSDMARELHISRQSYFAWESGKAKPNRQNIEKLAEVLSVSTAYLEAEYRIVETYLQLHAPNQEKLENYADQLLISQQETKVLELYSIHVLDDIALSAGVGEGLYDEYESIEVWADKDYSYDIATWIKGDSMEPVYLSGQVALIREGGFDYDGAVYAVVWNERAYIKKVYLEEGGYRLVSLNPAYTDLFAAAEDQPRIVGKIIGHFTPLEG
;
A
#
# COMPACT_ATOMS: atom_id res chain seq x y z
N MET A 1 6.65 -16.15 -30.47
CA MET A 1 8.16 -16.15 -30.46
C MET A 1 8.60 -17.49 -29.86
N PHE A 2 9.71 -18.12 -30.33
CA PHE A 2 10.17 -19.42 -29.80
C PHE A 2 10.52 -19.33 -28.31
N SER A 3 9.98 -20.25 -27.51
CA SER A 3 10.18 -20.34 -26.07
C SER A 3 11.17 -21.45 -25.69
N ALA A 4 12.38 -21.05 -25.34
CA ALA A 4 13.43 -21.98 -24.87
C ALA A 4 13.04 -22.63 -23.51
N SER A 5 12.29 -21.92 -22.67
CA SER A 5 11.79 -22.43 -21.39
C SER A 5 10.76 -23.53 -21.57
N SER A 6 9.80 -23.35 -22.48
CA SER A 6 8.79 -24.37 -22.80
C SER A 6 9.42 -25.64 -23.38
N LEU A 7 10.42 -25.45 -24.27
CA LEU A 7 11.19 -26.58 -24.81
C LEU A 7 11.87 -27.38 -23.71
N LYS A 8 12.58 -26.73 -22.81
CA LYS A 8 13.29 -27.36 -21.68
C LYS A 8 12.33 -28.08 -20.75
N GLN A 9 11.24 -27.42 -20.37
CA GLN A 9 10.24 -27.97 -19.47
C GLN A 9 9.63 -29.26 -20.04
N ARG A 10 9.16 -29.23 -21.29
CA ARG A 10 8.51 -30.38 -21.90
C ARG A 10 9.42 -31.58 -22.07
N ARG A 11 10.68 -31.35 -22.45
CA ARG A 11 11.69 -32.39 -22.47
C ARG A 11 11.86 -33.06 -21.10
N GLN A 12 11.94 -32.27 -20.03
CA GLN A 12 12.07 -32.78 -18.65
C GLN A 12 10.85 -33.57 -18.20
N GLU A 13 9.65 -33.11 -18.54
CA GLU A 13 8.38 -33.82 -18.25
C GLU A 13 8.36 -35.21 -18.91
N LEU A 14 8.93 -35.34 -20.10
CA LEU A 14 9.07 -36.62 -20.81
C LEU A 14 10.26 -37.48 -20.34
N GLY A 15 11.04 -37.01 -19.35
CA GLY A 15 12.22 -37.70 -18.83
C GLY A 15 13.37 -37.79 -19.81
N MET A 16 13.36 -37.04 -20.91
CA MET A 16 14.37 -37.11 -21.96
C MET A 16 15.60 -36.28 -21.61
N THR A 17 16.79 -36.75 -22.00
CA THR A 17 18.03 -35.96 -21.94
C THR A 17 18.18 -35.08 -23.18
N GLN A 18 19.03 -34.03 -23.11
CA GLN A 18 19.37 -33.21 -24.28
C GLN A 18 19.99 -34.07 -25.43
N SER A 19 20.68 -35.12 -25.07
CA SER A 19 21.27 -36.04 -26.05
C SER A 19 20.22 -36.92 -26.75
N ASP A 20 19.16 -37.32 -26.02
CA ASP A 20 18.06 -38.06 -26.61
C ASP A 20 17.29 -37.20 -27.61
N MET A 21 16.99 -35.95 -27.22
CA MET A 21 16.34 -34.97 -28.12
C MET A 21 17.15 -34.72 -29.37
N ALA A 22 18.47 -34.53 -29.22
CA ALA A 22 19.35 -34.28 -30.36
C ALA A 22 19.37 -35.44 -31.31
N ARG A 23 19.34 -36.69 -30.78
CA ARG A 23 19.26 -37.94 -31.56
C ARG A 23 17.95 -38.05 -32.32
N GLU A 24 16.83 -37.86 -31.67
CA GLU A 24 15.50 -37.93 -32.30
C GLU A 24 15.34 -36.90 -33.43
N LEU A 25 15.92 -35.69 -33.24
CA LEU A 25 15.86 -34.62 -34.21
C LEU A 25 16.94 -34.70 -35.29
N HIS A 26 17.83 -35.68 -35.21
CA HIS A 26 18.99 -35.82 -36.11
C HIS A 26 19.89 -34.58 -36.20
N ILE A 27 20.15 -33.92 -35.05
CA ILE A 27 21.01 -32.75 -34.95
C ILE A 27 22.12 -32.98 -33.92
N SER A 28 23.10 -32.07 -33.88
CA SER A 28 24.13 -32.12 -32.84
C SER A 28 23.54 -31.73 -31.46
N ARG A 29 24.07 -32.36 -30.40
CA ARG A 29 23.71 -31.98 -29.01
C ARG A 29 23.98 -30.49 -28.76
N GLN A 30 25.02 -29.93 -29.38
CA GLN A 30 25.39 -28.53 -29.24
C GLN A 30 24.32 -27.61 -29.86
N SER A 31 23.74 -27.98 -31.01
CA SER A 31 22.64 -27.25 -31.64
C SER A 31 21.38 -27.26 -30.76
N TYR A 32 21.02 -28.45 -30.23
CA TYR A 32 19.88 -28.57 -29.31
C TYR A 32 20.09 -27.74 -28.05
N PHE A 33 21.28 -27.82 -27.43
CA PHE A 33 21.61 -27.00 -26.25
C PHE A 33 21.49 -25.50 -26.54
N ALA A 34 21.92 -25.06 -27.72
CA ALA A 34 21.83 -23.63 -28.12
C ALA A 34 20.36 -23.17 -28.18
N TRP A 35 19.43 -24.04 -28.62
CA TRP A 35 17.99 -23.74 -28.61
C TRP A 35 17.42 -23.70 -27.21
N GLU A 36 17.71 -24.70 -26.38
CA GLU A 36 17.18 -24.80 -25.00
C GLU A 36 17.78 -23.71 -24.08
N SER A 37 18.97 -23.20 -24.39
CA SER A 37 19.59 -22.09 -23.66
C SER A 37 19.21 -20.69 -24.18
N GLY A 38 18.39 -20.61 -25.24
CA GLY A 38 17.98 -19.35 -25.86
C GLY A 38 19.08 -18.65 -26.69
N LYS A 39 20.26 -19.28 -26.86
CA LYS A 39 21.37 -18.73 -27.65
C LYS A 39 21.12 -18.77 -29.15
N ALA A 40 20.28 -19.69 -29.60
CA ALA A 40 19.84 -19.78 -30.99
C ALA A 40 18.37 -20.14 -31.05
N LYS A 41 17.72 -19.90 -32.18
CA LYS A 41 16.33 -20.28 -32.45
C LYS A 41 16.30 -21.38 -33.53
N PRO A 42 15.45 -22.42 -33.36
CA PRO A 42 15.21 -23.38 -34.43
C PRO A 42 14.50 -22.70 -35.60
N ASN A 43 14.74 -23.17 -36.81
CA ASN A 43 13.94 -22.75 -37.97
C ASN A 43 12.54 -23.42 -37.89
N ARG A 44 11.62 -23.02 -38.76
CA ARG A 44 10.24 -23.49 -38.78
C ARG A 44 10.14 -25.00 -38.89
N GLN A 45 10.92 -25.62 -39.76
CA GLN A 45 10.95 -27.07 -39.96
C GLN A 45 11.40 -27.81 -38.68
N ASN A 46 12.35 -27.25 -37.96
CA ASN A 46 12.79 -27.82 -36.69
C ASN A 46 11.79 -27.61 -35.57
N ILE A 47 11.01 -26.52 -35.57
CA ILE A 47 9.91 -26.29 -34.63
C ILE A 47 8.82 -27.36 -34.85
N GLU A 48 8.47 -27.66 -36.09
CA GLU A 48 7.50 -28.71 -36.45
C GLU A 48 7.98 -30.10 -35.96
N LYS A 49 9.24 -30.44 -36.19
CA LYS A 49 9.84 -31.70 -35.68
C LYS A 49 9.89 -31.75 -34.14
N LEU A 50 10.24 -30.64 -33.50
CA LEU A 50 10.23 -30.52 -32.03
C LEU A 50 8.83 -30.77 -31.47
N ALA A 51 7.80 -30.16 -32.08
CA ALA A 51 6.40 -30.36 -31.71
C ALA A 51 5.96 -31.81 -31.81
N GLU A 52 6.37 -32.48 -32.88
CA GLU A 52 6.07 -33.91 -33.12
C GLU A 52 6.74 -34.83 -32.07
N VAL A 53 8.07 -34.69 -31.85
CA VAL A 53 8.82 -35.48 -30.87
C VAL A 53 8.34 -35.23 -29.44
N LEU A 54 7.99 -34.00 -29.10
CA LEU A 54 7.51 -33.64 -27.76
C LEU A 54 6.02 -33.87 -27.55
N SER A 55 5.28 -34.29 -28.60
CA SER A 55 3.82 -34.45 -28.59
C SER A 55 3.09 -33.19 -28.09
N VAL A 56 3.43 -32.02 -28.65
CA VAL A 56 2.83 -30.74 -28.38
C VAL A 56 2.52 -30.01 -29.69
N SER A 57 1.72 -28.93 -29.63
CA SER A 57 1.52 -28.07 -30.79
C SER A 57 2.74 -27.17 -31.04
N THR A 58 2.94 -26.67 -32.27
CA THR A 58 3.94 -25.65 -32.54
C THR A 58 3.68 -24.36 -31.74
N ALA A 59 2.41 -24.04 -31.48
CA ALA A 59 2.01 -22.93 -30.64
C ALA A 59 2.56 -23.02 -29.20
N TYR A 60 2.66 -24.23 -28.63
CA TYR A 60 3.31 -24.47 -27.35
C TYR A 60 4.76 -24.02 -27.32
N LEU A 61 5.52 -24.32 -28.37
CA LEU A 61 6.94 -23.96 -28.51
C LEU A 61 7.14 -22.48 -28.93
N GLU A 62 6.10 -21.85 -29.44
CA GLU A 62 6.10 -20.45 -29.87
C GLU A 62 5.40 -19.53 -28.89
N ALA A 63 4.64 -20.10 -27.93
CA ALA A 63 4.00 -19.35 -26.85
C ALA A 63 5.03 -18.91 -25.82
N GLU A 64 5.13 -17.63 -25.61
CA GLU A 64 6.00 -17.04 -24.58
C GLU A 64 5.43 -17.27 -23.16
N TYR A 65 4.18 -17.75 -23.08
CA TYR A 65 3.42 -17.84 -21.84
C TYR A 65 2.71 -19.18 -21.68
N ARG A 66 2.95 -19.82 -20.56
CA ARG A 66 2.30 -21.08 -20.14
C ARG A 66 0.76 -21.00 -20.12
N ILE A 67 0.23 -19.79 -19.95
CA ILE A 67 -1.22 -19.56 -19.91
C ILE A 67 -1.93 -19.98 -21.19
N VAL A 68 -1.30 -19.80 -22.36
CA VAL A 68 -1.88 -20.19 -23.66
C VAL A 68 -2.04 -21.69 -23.76
N GLU A 69 -1.05 -22.46 -23.28
CA GLU A 69 -1.15 -23.92 -23.25
C GLU A 69 -2.26 -24.39 -22.30
N THR A 70 -2.30 -23.82 -21.09
CA THR A 70 -3.35 -24.14 -20.12
C THR A 70 -4.72 -23.81 -20.68
N TYR A 71 -4.89 -22.67 -21.34
CA TYR A 71 -6.15 -22.27 -21.98
C TYR A 71 -6.60 -23.29 -23.02
N LEU A 72 -5.69 -23.76 -23.90
CA LEU A 72 -6.02 -24.71 -24.97
C LEU A 72 -6.41 -26.11 -24.47
N GLN A 73 -5.99 -26.48 -23.24
CA GLN A 73 -6.36 -27.75 -22.61
C GLN A 73 -7.67 -27.67 -21.82
N LEU A 74 -8.21 -26.49 -21.57
CA LEU A 74 -9.47 -26.32 -20.87
C LEU A 74 -10.66 -26.66 -21.75
N HIS A 75 -11.72 -27.23 -21.16
CA HIS A 75 -13.02 -27.37 -21.82
C HIS A 75 -13.67 -25.98 -21.98
N ALA A 76 -14.50 -25.81 -23.02
CA ALA A 76 -15.12 -24.54 -23.38
C ALA A 76 -15.71 -23.73 -22.19
N PRO A 77 -16.45 -24.30 -21.21
CA PRO A 77 -16.96 -23.53 -20.09
C PRO A 77 -15.86 -22.96 -19.17
N ASN A 78 -14.69 -23.58 -19.13
CA ASN A 78 -13.56 -23.08 -18.32
C ASN A 78 -12.69 -22.09 -19.09
N GLN A 79 -12.65 -22.20 -20.43
CA GLN A 79 -12.05 -21.19 -21.30
C GLN A 79 -12.78 -19.85 -21.13
N GLU A 80 -14.11 -19.87 -21.22
CA GLU A 80 -14.96 -18.69 -21.01
C GLU A 80 -14.75 -18.05 -19.62
N LYS A 81 -14.61 -18.85 -18.55
CA LYS A 81 -14.30 -18.33 -17.22
C LYS A 81 -12.93 -17.67 -17.15
N LEU A 82 -11.92 -18.25 -17.80
CA LEU A 82 -10.58 -17.69 -17.84
C LEU A 82 -10.53 -16.40 -18.64
N GLU A 83 -11.24 -16.32 -19.77
CA GLU A 83 -11.39 -15.09 -20.57
C GLU A 83 -12.05 -14.00 -19.75
N ASN A 84 -13.20 -14.27 -19.13
CA ASN A 84 -13.90 -13.33 -18.26
C ASN A 84 -13.02 -12.82 -17.10
N TYR A 85 -12.23 -13.70 -16.49
CA TYR A 85 -11.31 -13.32 -15.42
C TYR A 85 -10.16 -12.44 -15.94
N ALA A 86 -9.61 -12.76 -17.10
CA ALA A 86 -8.57 -11.95 -17.74
C ALA A 86 -9.08 -10.55 -18.10
N ASP A 87 -10.32 -10.45 -18.62
CA ASP A 87 -10.98 -9.18 -18.92
C ASP A 87 -11.23 -8.35 -17.66
N GLN A 88 -11.65 -8.96 -16.57
CA GLN A 88 -11.80 -8.28 -15.27
C GLN A 88 -10.45 -7.73 -14.76
N LEU A 89 -9.37 -8.49 -14.90
CA LEU A 89 -8.03 -8.02 -14.53
C LEU A 89 -7.59 -6.83 -15.41
N LEU A 90 -7.85 -6.89 -16.72
CA LEU A 90 -7.54 -5.79 -17.64
C LEU A 90 -8.32 -4.53 -17.28
N ILE A 91 -9.62 -4.65 -17.00
CA ILE A 91 -10.47 -3.54 -16.56
C ILE A 91 -9.92 -2.96 -15.26
N SER A 92 -9.60 -3.79 -14.28
CA SER A 92 -9.06 -3.34 -12.98
C SER A 92 -7.69 -2.65 -13.10
N GLN A 93 -6.87 -3.03 -14.08
CA GLN A 93 -5.60 -2.36 -14.39
C GLN A 93 -5.79 -1.02 -15.10
N GLN A 94 -6.87 -0.88 -15.86
CA GLN A 94 -7.21 0.35 -16.59
C GLN A 94 -8.03 1.32 -15.75
N GLU A 95 -8.71 0.83 -14.73
CA GLU A 95 -9.31 1.68 -13.71
C GLU A 95 -8.18 2.41 -12.99
N THR A 96 -7.85 3.60 -13.50
CA THR A 96 -7.18 4.61 -12.69
C THR A 96 -8.10 4.82 -11.51
N LYS A 97 -7.70 4.35 -10.31
CA LYS A 97 -8.45 4.59 -9.08
C LYS A 97 -8.56 6.10 -8.95
N VAL A 98 -9.68 6.65 -9.35
CA VAL A 98 -10.01 8.05 -9.07
C VAL A 98 -10.14 8.10 -7.55
N LEU A 99 -9.06 8.52 -6.89
CA LEU A 99 -9.10 8.82 -5.46
C LEU A 99 -9.96 10.08 -5.35
N GLU A 100 -11.15 9.93 -4.78
CA GLU A 100 -11.88 11.09 -4.28
C GLU A 100 -11.00 11.70 -3.18
N LEU A 101 -10.55 12.92 -3.41
CA LEU A 101 -9.76 13.66 -2.45
C LEU A 101 -10.69 14.58 -1.66
N TYR A 102 -10.54 14.54 -0.36
CA TYR A 102 -11.31 15.35 0.58
C TYR A 102 -10.40 16.43 1.14
N SER A 103 -10.84 17.67 1.04
CA SER A 103 -10.14 18.84 1.57
C SER A 103 -10.31 18.92 3.08
N ILE A 104 -9.22 19.11 3.79
CA ILE A 104 -9.18 19.27 5.25
C ILE A 104 -8.40 20.55 5.59
N HIS A 105 -9.01 21.43 6.33
CA HIS A 105 -8.39 22.64 6.82
C HIS A 105 -7.66 22.36 8.14
N VAL A 106 -6.34 22.48 8.13
CA VAL A 106 -5.47 22.18 9.27
C VAL A 106 -4.99 23.45 9.93
N LEU A 107 -5.28 23.58 11.22
CA LEU A 107 -4.86 24.72 12.04
C LEU A 107 -3.42 24.56 12.53
N ASP A 108 -2.70 25.67 12.65
CA ASP A 108 -1.40 25.69 13.32
C ASP A 108 -1.56 25.74 14.87
N ASP A 109 -0.50 25.43 15.61
CA ASP A 109 -0.46 25.40 17.08
C ASP A 109 -0.88 26.73 17.70
N ILE A 110 -0.58 27.85 17.04
CA ILE A 110 -0.95 29.19 17.50
C ILE A 110 -2.48 29.35 17.54
N ALA A 111 -3.17 28.89 16.52
CA ALA A 111 -4.63 28.93 16.46
C ALA A 111 -5.26 28.07 17.55
N LEU A 112 -4.72 26.86 17.80
CA LEU A 112 -5.14 26.00 18.89
C LEU A 112 -4.97 26.63 20.27
N SER A 113 -3.84 27.33 20.47
CA SER A 113 -3.52 28.00 21.75
C SER A 113 -4.43 29.20 22.02
N ALA A 114 -4.84 29.92 20.98
CA ALA A 114 -5.72 31.07 21.11
C ALA A 114 -7.16 30.78 21.53
N GLY A 115 -7.55 29.51 21.46
CA GLY A 115 -8.88 29.05 21.85
C GLY A 115 -9.91 29.30 20.77
N VAL A 116 -9.99 28.41 19.81
CA VAL A 116 -11.01 28.45 18.77
C VAL A 116 -12.34 28.04 19.39
N GLY A 117 -13.16 29.05 19.75
CA GLY A 117 -14.57 28.84 20.05
C GLY A 117 -15.39 28.80 18.77
N GLU A 118 -16.61 28.30 18.82
CA GLU A 118 -17.53 28.26 17.67
C GLU A 118 -17.53 29.63 16.95
N GLY A 119 -17.10 29.63 15.68
CA GLY A 119 -17.22 30.79 14.78
C GLY A 119 -15.94 31.57 14.46
N LEU A 120 -14.77 31.19 14.98
CA LEU A 120 -13.50 31.93 14.73
C LEU A 120 -12.57 31.27 13.71
N TYR A 121 -13.00 30.22 13.01
CA TYR A 121 -12.20 29.55 11.98
C TYR A 121 -11.77 30.48 10.83
N ASP A 122 -12.54 31.51 10.54
CA ASP A 122 -12.25 32.49 9.46
C ASP A 122 -11.16 33.49 9.82
N GLU A 123 -10.74 33.60 11.08
CA GLU A 123 -9.73 34.56 11.54
C GLU A 123 -8.31 33.97 11.63
N TYR A 124 -8.16 32.65 11.58
CA TYR A 124 -6.86 32.00 11.66
C TYR A 124 -6.44 31.40 10.33
N GLU A 125 -5.18 31.58 9.98
CA GLU A 125 -4.60 30.93 8.81
C GLU A 125 -4.65 29.40 8.98
N SER A 126 -5.42 28.75 8.12
CA SER A 126 -5.46 27.29 7.98
C SER A 126 -4.80 26.88 6.68
N ILE A 127 -4.14 25.73 6.69
CA ILE A 127 -3.55 25.14 5.49
C ILE A 127 -4.50 24.05 4.99
N GLU A 128 -4.89 24.15 3.73
CA GLU A 128 -5.67 23.11 3.07
C GLU A 128 -4.77 21.93 2.69
N VAL A 129 -5.15 20.73 3.10
CA VAL A 129 -4.49 19.47 2.76
C VAL A 129 -5.50 18.47 2.24
N TRP A 130 -5.00 17.43 1.56
CA TRP A 130 -5.84 16.42 0.94
C TRP A 130 -5.75 15.08 1.67
N ALA A 131 -6.90 14.41 1.81
CA ALA A 131 -7.03 13.07 2.35
C ALA A 131 -7.76 12.16 1.36
N ASP A 132 -7.50 10.85 1.44
CA ASP A 132 -8.14 9.82 0.60
C ASP A 132 -9.46 9.32 1.18
N LYS A 133 -9.92 9.93 2.26
CA LYS A 133 -11.13 9.54 2.99
C LYS A 133 -11.81 10.76 3.59
N ASP A 134 -13.13 10.75 3.59
CA ASP A 134 -13.95 11.68 4.35
C ASP A 134 -13.86 11.36 5.84
N TYR A 135 -13.42 12.33 6.64
CA TYR A 135 -13.29 12.20 8.08
C TYR A 135 -14.33 13.06 8.79
N SER A 136 -15.01 12.48 9.78
CA SER A 136 -15.88 13.23 10.69
C SER A 136 -15.04 13.72 11.88
N TYR A 137 -14.73 15.00 11.94
CA TYR A 137 -13.92 15.65 12.97
C TYR A 137 -14.45 17.06 13.23
N ASP A 138 -13.99 17.70 14.31
CA ASP A 138 -14.32 19.10 14.60
C ASP A 138 -13.11 20.01 14.33
N ILE A 139 -11.91 19.58 14.71
CA ILE A 139 -10.66 20.34 14.53
C ILE A 139 -9.59 19.41 13.94
N ALA A 140 -8.79 19.94 13.01
CA ALA A 140 -7.58 19.25 12.51
C ALA A 140 -6.34 20.12 12.79
N THR A 141 -5.24 19.47 13.25
CA THR A 141 -3.97 20.16 13.55
C THR A 141 -2.77 19.29 13.20
N TRP A 142 -1.61 19.92 12.98
CA TRP A 142 -0.38 19.22 12.71
C TRP A 142 0.17 18.49 13.94
N ILE A 143 0.67 17.28 13.75
CA ILE A 143 1.47 16.56 14.73
C ILE A 143 2.92 17.01 14.57
N LYS A 144 3.49 17.61 15.60
CA LYS A 144 4.87 18.12 15.62
C LYS A 144 5.70 17.37 16.66
N GLY A 145 6.92 17.02 16.28
CA GLY A 145 7.85 16.28 17.14
C GLY A 145 7.53 14.79 17.21
N ASP A 146 8.32 14.07 18.00
CA ASP A 146 8.37 12.61 18.08
C ASP A 146 7.86 12.04 19.41
N SER A 147 7.34 12.89 20.29
CA SER A 147 6.91 12.48 21.64
C SER A 147 5.75 11.48 21.66
N MET A 148 5.00 11.39 20.57
CA MET A 148 3.86 10.46 20.43
C MET A 148 4.11 9.33 19.45
N GLU A 149 5.34 9.16 18.99
CA GLU A 149 5.77 8.00 18.21
C GLU A 149 5.74 6.71 19.06
N PRO A 150 5.52 5.55 18.42
CA PRO A 150 5.41 5.32 16.97
C PRO A 150 4.01 5.48 16.39
N VAL A 151 3.00 5.84 17.18
CA VAL A 151 1.60 5.87 16.73
C VAL A 151 1.29 7.14 15.92
N TYR A 152 1.73 8.29 16.43
CA TYR A 152 1.49 9.60 15.82
C TYR A 152 2.83 10.17 15.36
N LEU A 153 3.03 10.24 14.06
CA LEU A 153 4.29 10.66 13.47
C LEU A 153 4.30 12.17 13.20
N SER A 154 5.47 12.80 13.34
CA SER A 154 5.64 14.20 12.96
C SER A 154 5.31 14.41 11.47
N GLY A 155 4.57 15.49 11.15
CA GLY A 155 4.11 15.79 9.81
C GLY A 155 2.76 15.15 9.44
N GLN A 156 2.19 14.30 10.28
CA GLN A 156 0.80 13.86 10.15
C GLN A 156 -0.18 14.91 10.67
N VAL A 157 -1.44 14.77 10.29
CA VAL A 157 -2.56 15.55 10.78
C VAL A 157 -3.31 14.76 11.83
N ALA A 158 -3.52 15.34 13.00
CA ALA A 158 -4.40 14.82 14.05
C ALA A 158 -5.81 15.37 13.87
N LEU A 159 -6.80 14.50 14.00
CA LEU A 159 -8.22 14.80 13.95
C LEU A 159 -8.78 14.78 15.38
N ILE A 160 -9.41 15.85 15.76
CA ILE A 160 -9.87 16.12 17.13
C ILE A 160 -11.40 16.16 17.13
N ARG A 161 -11.98 15.47 18.09
CA ARG A 161 -13.37 15.69 18.53
C ARG A 161 -13.33 16.67 19.69
N GLU A 162 -13.89 17.85 19.50
CA GLU A 162 -13.96 18.88 20.53
C GLU A 162 -14.70 18.37 21.77
N GLY A 163 -14.18 18.72 22.94
CA GLY A 163 -14.78 18.34 24.22
C GLY A 163 -13.79 18.37 25.36
N GLY A 164 -14.33 18.24 26.58
CA GLY A 164 -13.53 18.16 27.79
C GLY A 164 -12.89 16.79 28.01
N PHE A 165 -12.23 16.65 29.16
CA PHE A 165 -11.71 15.38 29.62
C PHE A 165 -12.86 14.39 29.94
N ASP A 166 -12.81 13.17 29.39
CA ASP A 166 -13.82 12.14 29.58
C ASP A 166 -13.29 10.87 30.27
N TYR A 167 -12.04 10.44 30.04
CA TYR A 167 -11.43 9.31 30.75
C TYR A 167 -9.91 9.27 30.69
N ASP A 168 -9.32 8.62 31.68
CA ASP A 168 -7.88 8.43 31.82
C ASP A 168 -7.27 7.60 30.69
N GLY A 169 -6.09 8.05 30.23
CA GLY A 169 -5.27 7.33 29.26
C GLY A 169 -5.69 7.48 27.81
N ALA A 170 -6.77 8.23 27.51
CA ALA A 170 -7.03 8.65 26.15
C ALA A 170 -6.06 9.74 25.69
N VAL A 171 -5.92 9.89 24.38
CA VAL A 171 -5.05 10.90 23.78
C VAL A 171 -5.87 12.16 23.51
N TYR A 172 -5.40 13.28 24.02
CA TYR A 172 -6.05 14.57 23.87
C TYR A 172 -5.10 15.61 23.28
N ALA A 173 -5.68 16.59 22.63
CA ALA A 173 -5.04 17.88 22.39
C ALA A 173 -5.25 18.76 23.64
N VAL A 174 -4.16 19.24 24.20
CA VAL A 174 -4.14 20.03 25.45
C VAL A 174 -3.38 21.32 25.19
N VAL A 175 -3.95 22.44 25.62
CA VAL A 175 -3.23 23.72 25.66
C VAL A 175 -2.82 23.99 27.09
N TRP A 176 -1.53 24.20 27.30
CA TRP A 176 -0.93 24.50 28.58
C TRP A 176 0.29 25.40 28.39
N ASN A 177 0.41 26.45 29.18
CA ASN A 177 1.48 27.42 29.06
C ASN A 177 1.67 27.95 27.64
N GLU A 178 0.57 28.35 26.99
CA GLU A 178 0.52 28.90 25.62
C GLU A 178 1.05 27.93 24.53
N ARG A 179 1.14 26.66 24.84
CA ARG A 179 1.58 25.62 23.89
C ARG A 179 0.53 24.55 23.74
N ALA A 180 0.42 24.02 22.52
CA ALA A 180 -0.40 22.86 22.23
C ALA A 180 0.40 21.56 22.37
N TYR A 181 -0.20 20.59 23.00
CA TYR A 181 0.35 19.25 23.22
C TYR A 181 -0.62 18.18 22.76
N ILE A 182 -0.13 17.11 22.17
CA ILE A 182 -0.86 15.87 21.99
C ILE A 182 -0.25 14.86 22.96
N LYS A 183 -1.02 14.39 23.94
CA LYS A 183 -0.55 13.50 25.03
C LYS A 183 -1.67 12.56 25.46
N LYS A 184 -1.28 11.42 26.05
CA LYS A 184 -2.18 10.70 26.93
C LYS A 184 -2.40 11.51 28.19
N VAL A 185 -3.64 11.65 28.60
CA VAL A 185 -4.00 12.47 29.75
C VAL A 185 -4.56 11.60 30.87
N TYR A 186 -4.11 11.86 32.09
CA TYR A 186 -4.61 11.26 33.31
C TYR A 186 -4.99 12.39 34.28
N LEU A 187 -6.18 12.29 34.86
CA LEU A 187 -6.60 13.22 35.90
C LEU A 187 -5.97 12.83 37.22
N GLU A 188 -5.25 13.73 37.85
CA GLU A 188 -4.63 13.53 39.15
C GLU A 188 -5.04 14.66 40.11
N GLU A 189 -4.74 14.48 41.40
CA GLU A 189 -4.99 15.52 42.38
C GLU A 189 -4.20 16.78 42.03
N GLY A 190 -4.89 17.87 41.78
CA GLY A 190 -4.32 19.17 41.45
C GLY A 190 -3.98 19.41 40.01
N GLY A 191 -4.34 18.53 39.04
CA GLY A 191 -4.06 18.80 37.63
C GLY A 191 -4.16 17.58 36.70
N TYR A 192 -3.45 17.67 35.61
CA TYR A 192 -3.38 16.58 34.63
C TYR A 192 -1.93 16.10 34.47
N ARG A 193 -1.74 14.78 34.49
CA ARG A 193 -0.49 14.18 34.05
C ARG A 193 -0.57 13.89 32.55
N LEU A 194 0.38 14.45 31.81
CA LEU A 194 0.51 14.39 30.38
C LEU A 194 1.62 13.39 30.03
N VAL A 195 1.26 12.25 29.45
CA VAL A 195 2.16 11.12 29.19
C VAL A 195 2.44 11.01 27.69
N SER A 196 3.71 10.93 27.35
CA SER A 196 4.16 10.64 25.99
C SER A 196 4.05 9.16 25.65
N LEU A 197 3.84 8.81 24.38
CA LEU A 197 3.95 7.42 23.92
C LEU A 197 5.41 7.00 23.74
N ASN A 198 6.27 7.94 23.34
CA ASN A 198 7.69 7.72 23.22
C ASN A 198 8.35 7.69 24.61
N PRO A 199 8.93 6.55 25.01
CA PRO A 199 9.52 6.39 26.35
C PRO A 199 10.77 7.24 26.61
N ALA A 200 11.31 7.91 25.58
CA ALA A 200 12.41 8.85 25.74
C ALA A 200 11.99 10.17 26.43
N TYR A 201 10.68 10.40 26.56
CA TYR A 201 10.12 11.60 27.16
C TYR A 201 9.58 11.29 28.56
N THR A 202 9.90 12.18 29.51
CA THR A 202 9.32 12.13 30.85
C THR A 202 7.90 12.70 30.86
N ASP A 203 7.07 12.22 31.76
CA ASP A 203 5.74 12.74 31.99
C ASP A 203 5.81 14.21 32.43
N LEU A 204 4.82 14.98 31.98
CA LEU A 204 4.62 16.38 32.39
C LEU A 204 3.43 16.45 33.33
N PHE A 205 3.47 17.38 34.30
CA PHE A 205 2.33 17.65 35.17
C PHE A 205 1.84 19.08 34.92
N ALA A 206 0.64 19.18 34.35
CA ALA A 206 -0.04 20.44 34.11
C ALA A 206 -0.95 20.76 35.31
N ALA A 207 -0.45 21.61 36.19
CA ALA A 207 -1.16 21.98 37.41
C ALA A 207 -2.46 22.73 37.10
N ALA A 208 -3.49 22.51 37.90
CA ALA A 208 -4.79 23.18 37.71
C ALA A 208 -4.69 24.71 37.85
N GLU A 209 -3.73 25.21 38.64
CA GLU A 209 -3.43 26.65 38.79
C GLU A 209 -2.93 27.29 37.49
N ASP A 210 -2.28 26.51 36.61
CA ASP A 210 -1.81 26.97 35.30
C ASP A 210 -2.96 26.95 34.26
N GLN A 211 -4.16 26.54 34.64
CA GLN A 211 -5.35 26.51 33.81
C GLN A 211 -5.18 25.71 32.49
N PRO A 212 -4.68 24.46 32.51
CA PRO A 212 -4.58 23.67 31.31
C PRO A 212 -5.95 23.42 30.69
N ARG A 213 -6.06 23.62 29.38
CA ARG A 213 -7.31 23.47 28.64
C ARG A 213 -7.27 22.19 27.77
N ILE A 214 -8.18 21.28 27.99
CA ILE A 214 -8.43 20.18 27.06
C ILE A 214 -9.20 20.75 25.86
N VAL A 215 -8.60 20.68 24.67
CA VAL A 215 -9.23 21.09 23.41
C VAL A 215 -10.22 20.03 22.95
N GLY A 216 -9.79 18.78 23.02
CA GLY A 216 -10.60 17.64 22.62
C GLY A 216 -9.79 16.36 22.50
N LYS A 217 -10.48 15.29 22.18
CA LYS A 217 -9.92 13.96 22.06
C LYS A 217 -9.43 13.68 20.66
N ILE A 218 -8.26 13.09 20.54
CA ILE A 218 -7.76 12.62 19.24
C ILE A 218 -8.56 11.38 18.83
N ILE A 219 -9.26 11.48 17.70
CA ILE A 219 -10.12 10.42 17.17
C ILE A 219 -9.51 9.73 15.94
N GLY A 220 -8.45 10.31 15.37
CA GLY A 220 -7.75 9.77 14.22
C GLY A 220 -6.55 10.62 13.84
N HIS A 221 -5.78 10.11 12.91
CA HIS A 221 -4.68 10.82 12.25
C HIS A 221 -4.48 10.28 10.84
N PHE A 222 -3.86 11.05 9.98
CA PHE A 222 -3.52 10.63 8.62
C PHE A 222 -2.28 11.39 8.11
N THR A 223 -1.64 10.82 7.09
CA THR A 223 -0.58 11.52 6.34
C THR A 223 -1.23 12.24 5.16
N PRO A 224 -1.08 13.55 5.03
CA PRO A 224 -1.62 14.30 3.91
C PRO A 224 -1.06 13.79 2.58
N LEU A 225 -1.90 13.80 1.55
CA LEU A 225 -1.48 13.54 0.19
C LEU A 225 -0.84 14.80 -0.40
N GLU A 226 0.25 14.65 -1.12
CA GLU A 226 0.82 15.73 -1.90
C GLU A 226 -0.15 16.05 -3.06
N GLY A 227 -0.54 17.32 -3.17
CA GLY A 227 -1.43 17.83 -4.20
C GLY A 227 -0.70 18.12 -5.51
#